data_c56f413795dc960e83b2b4fd12547371
#
_entry.id   c56f413795dc960e83b2b4fd12547371
#
_cell.length_a   1.000
_cell.length_b   1.000
_cell.length_c   1.000
_cell.angle_alpha   90.00
_cell.angle_beta   90.00
_cell.angle_gamma   90.00
#
_symmetry.space_group_name_H-M   'P 1'
#
loop_
_entity.id
_entity.type
_entity.pdbx_description
1 polymer ?
#
loop_
_entity_poly.entity_id
_entity_poly.type
_entity_poly.pdbx_seq_one_letter_code
_entity_poly.pdbx_strand_id
1 'polypeptide(L)'
;MKKSIKAILSVVLILVLGSTVFTACGTKHKHEFSEAWTYDETGNWHACTGENCDETEGFETHVYDNDADATCNVCGFERVVQSVKTYTITFVTNGGSPVAQIEAEAGEDISVPADPTKDGYKFVGWYESSDGGVTLDDTAFVFSYMPGKDVTLYAKWQDAVIGSWQTYQIILPPQTEGDPETVYKLGDKCNFPMENTTLAQNTYNLTVSDTNISLAMLGGALNGSGTYTKTDGVYKADIAVAYGGGTETFKTQTTYDAANDRLLCNIVYYEDETITLYYTLILTRVNG
;
A
#
# COMPACT_ATOMS: atom_id res chain seq x y z
N MET A 1 2.12 -24.87 -5.33
CA MET A 1 1.97 -26.06 -6.21
C MET A 1 1.22 -25.62 -7.44
N LYS A 2 1.95 -25.40 -8.54
CA LYS A 2 1.40 -24.94 -9.82
C LYS A 2 0.60 -26.07 -10.46
N LYS A 3 -0.69 -25.94 -10.61
CA LYS A 3 -1.50 -26.76 -11.53
C LYS A 3 -1.77 -25.95 -12.79
N SER A 4 -0.92 -26.13 -13.77
CA SER A 4 -1.21 -25.74 -15.15
C SER A 4 -2.41 -26.55 -15.65
N ILE A 5 -3.50 -25.88 -15.92
CA ILE A 5 -4.61 -26.45 -16.69
C ILE A 5 -4.20 -26.40 -18.15
N LYS A 6 -3.63 -27.49 -18.66
CA LYS A 6 -3.43 -27.69 -20.08
C LYS A 6 -4.79 -27.98 -20.71
N ALA A 7 -5.26 -27.05 -21.53
CA ALA A 7 -6.38 -27.31 -22.43
C ALA A 7 -6.00 -28.49 -23.34
N ILE A 8 -6.69 -29.61 -23.17
CA ILE A 8 -6.55 -30.77 -24.04
C ILE A 8 -7.40 -30.48 -25.26
N LEU A 9 -6.73 -30.06 -26.32
CA LEU A 9 -7.32 -29.99 -27.64
C LEU A 9 -7.48 -31.42 -28.15
N SER A 10 -8.68 -31.99 -28.04
CA SER A 10 -9.01 -33.29 -28.63
C SER A 10 -9.18 -33.13 -30.15
N VAL A 11 -8.11 -33.35 -30.87
CA VAL A 11 -8.18 -33.55 -32.32
C VAL A 11 -8.81 -34.92 -32.55
N VAL A 12 -10.08 -34.94 -32.90
CA VAL A 12 -10.74 -36.14 -33.41
C VAL A 12 -10.36 -36.28 -34.88
N LEU A 13 -9.35 -37.10 -35.13
CA LEU A 13 -8.97 -37.50 -36.49
C LEU A 13 -9.97 -38.53 -36.97
N ILE A 14 -10.99 -38.10 -37.71
CA ILE A 14 -11.89 -39.00 -38.42
C ILE A 14 -11.21 -39.39 -39.76
N LEU A 15 -10.58 -40.54 -39.76
CA LEU A 15 -10.14 -41.21 -41.01
C LEU A 15 -11.37 -41.76 -41.70
N VAL A 16 -11.95 -41.01 -42.65
CA VAL A 16 -12.91 -41.52 -43.59
C VAL A 16 -12.13 -42.04 -44.79
N LEU A 17 -11.92 -43.37 -44.82
CA LEU A 17 -11.49 -44.07 -46.02
C LEU A 17 -12.71 -44.18 -47.00
N GLY A 18 -12.94 -43.09 -47.73
CA GLY A 18 -13.87 -43.08 -48.85
C GLY A 18 -13.14 -43.44 -50.11
N SER A 19 -13.38 -44.67 -50.62
CA SER A 19 -12.98 -45.06 -51.99
C SER A 19 -13.77 -44.19 -52.99
N THR A 20 -13.17 -43.12 -53.44
CA THR A 20 -13.72 -42.32 -54.55
C THR A 20 -13.51 -43.05 -55.85
N VAL A 21 -14.62 -43.53 -56.37
CA VAL A 21 -14.72 -43.94 -57.79
C VAL A 21 -14.56 -42.66 -58.63
N PHE A 22 -13.40 -42.51 -59.25
CA PHE A 22 -13.18 -41.42 -60.23
C PHE A 22 -14.06 -41.66 -61.42
N THR A 23 -15.23 -41.06 -61.48
CA THR A 23 -15.93 -40.80 -62.74
C THR A 23 -15.31 -39.55 -63.34
N ALA A 24 -14.38 -39.79 -64.29
CA ALA A 24 -13.87 -38.72 -65.13
C ALA A 24 -15.00 -38.24 -66.07
N CYS A 25 -15.69 -37.16 -65.71
CA CYS A 25 -16.48 -36.36 -66.62
C CYS A 25 -15.73 -35.06 -66.86
N GLY A 26 -14.90 -35.05 -67.89
CA GLY A 26 -14.04 -33.92 -68.15
C GLY A 26 -14.65 -32.93 -69.12
N THR A 27 -15.13 -31.82 -68.70
CA THR A 27 -14.89 -30.57 -69.40
C THR A 27 -13.81 -29.84 -68.63
N LYS A 28 -12.58 -29.87 -69.13
CA LYS A 28 -11.48 -29.09 -68.59
C LYS A 28 -11.82 -27.62 -68.80
N HIS A 29 -12.39 -26.96 -67.79
CA HIS A 29 -12.49 -25.53 -67.83
C HIS A 29 -11.22 -24.97 -67.19
N LYS A 30 -10.81 -23.81 -67.61
CA LYS A 30 -9.76 -23.03 -66.92
C LYS A 30 -10.36 -22.48 -65.64
N HIS A 31 -9.74 -22.79 -64.48
CA HIS A 31 -10.17 -22.20 -63.20
C HIS A 31 -9.92 -20.70 -63.24
N GLU A 32 -10.95 -19.94 -63.06
CA GLU A 32 -10.89 -18.50 -62.80
C GLU A 32 -11.43 -18.27 -61.40
N PHE A 33 -10.66 -17.57 -60.59
CA PHE A 33 -11.01 -17.37 -59.19
C PHE A 33 -11.60 -15.98 -58.96
N SER A 34 -12.53 -15.88 -58.02
CA SER A 34 -13.15 -14.62 -57.63
C SER A 34 -12.13 -13.66 -57.01
N GLU A 35 -12.21 -12.37 -57.31
CA GLU A 35 -11.46 -11.35 -56.61
C GLU A 35 -12.01 -11.10 -55.17
N ALA A 36 -13.27 -11.46 -54.91
CA ALA A 36 -13.88 -11.37 -53.61
C ALA A 36 -13.48 -12.56 -52.72
N TRP A 37 -13.25 -12.28 -51.47
CA TRP A 37 -12.97 -13.31 -50.49
C TRP A 37 -14.21 -14.12 -50.15
N THR A 38 -14.07 -15.44 -50.13
CA THR A 38 -14.97 -16.40 -49.51
C THR A 38 -14.34 -16.79 -48.17
N TYR A 39 -15.13 -17.00 -47.12
CA TYR A 39 -14.59 -17.32 -45.80
C TYR A 39 -15.53 -18.21 -44.98
N ASP A 40 -14.96 -18.91 -44.02
CA ASP A 40 -15.65 -19.61 -42.93
C ASP A 40 -14.92 -19.40 -41.57
N GLU A 41 -15.21 -20.20 -40.56
CA GLU A 41 -14.57 -20.14 -39.25
C GLU A 41 -13.06 -20.46 -39.28
N THR A 42 -12.56 -21.11 -40.34
CA THR A 42 -11.17 -21.59 -40.43
C THR A 42 -10.23 -20.65 -41.17
N GLY A 43 -10.77 -19.86 -42.11
CA GLY A 43 -9.97 -18.93 -42.90
C GLY A 43 -10.73 -18.35 -44.07
N ASN A 44 -9.99 -17.77 -45.02
CA ASN A 44 -10.50 -17.12 -46.21
C ASN A 44 -9.73 -17.59 -47.45
N TRP A 45 -10.41 -17.58 -48.60
CA TRP A 45 -9.88 -18.02 -49.90
C TRP A 45 -10.65 -17.38 -51.06
N HIS A 46 -10.12 -17.52 -52.26
CA HIS A 46 -10.82 -17.16 -53.48
C HIS A 46 -11.49 -18.40 -54.07
N ALA A 47 -12.79 -18.36 -54.28
CA ALA A 47 -13.55 -19.46 -54.84
C ALA A 47 -13.51 -19.45 -56.38
N CYS A 48 -13.49 -20.63 -56.99
CA CYS A 48 -13.62 -20.76 -58.46
C CYS A 48 -14.97 -20.24 -58.93
N THR A 49 -14.98 -19.47 -60.02
CA THR A 49 -16.21 -18.87 -60.63
C THR A 49 -16.89 -19.76 -61.66
N GLY A 50 -16.30 -20.93 -61.95
CA GLY A 50 -16.85 -21.86 -62.93
C GLY A 50 -18.06 -22.66 -62.42
N GLU A 51 -19.04 -22.97 -63.27
CA GLU A 51 -20.16 -23.81 -62.85
C GLU A 51 -19.69 -25.21 -62.43
N ASN A 52 -20.18 -25.66 -61.23
CA ASN A 52 -19.82 -26.94 -60.62
C ASN A 52 -18.32 -27.10 -60.35
N CYS A 53 -17.66 -26.02 -59.97
CA CYS A 53 -16.26 -25.97 -59.57
C CYS A 53 -16.14 -25.67 -58.10
N ASP A 54 -15.58 -26.62 -57.34
CA ASP A 54 -15.35 -26.47 -55.88
C ASP A 54 -13.86 -26.15 -55.54
N GLU A 55 -13.07 -25.83 -56.60
CA GLU A 55 -11.66 -25.47 -56.40
C GLU A 55 -11.52 -24.09 -55.74
N THR A 56 -10.51 -23.96 -54.90
CA THR A 56 -10.20 -22.72 -54.16
C THR A 56 -8.74 -22.37 -54.36
N GLU A 57 -8.43 -21.08 -54.28
CA GLU A 57 -7.07 -20.57 -54.35
C GLU A 57 -6.80 -19.62 -53.19
N GLY A 58 -5.54 -19.60 -52.69
CA GLY A 58 -5.07 -18.61 -51.75
C GLY A 58 -5.68 -18.72 -50.33
N PHE A 59 -5.83 -19.95 -49.82
CA PHE A 59 -6.32 -20.13 -48.46
C PHE A 59 -5.36 -19.50 -47.46
N GLU A 60 -5.90 -18.59 -46.60
CA GLU A 60 -5.20 -17.93 -45.52
C GLU A 60 -6.03 -18.01 -44.24
N THR A 61 -5.36 -18.05 -43.11
CA THR A 61 -6.03 -17.92 -41.80
C THR A 61 -6.43 -16.46 -41.55
N HIS A 62 -7.50 -16.27 -40.79
CA HIS A 62 -7.96 -14.92 -40.44
C HIS A 62 -6.88 -14.11 -39.70
N VAL A 63 -6.75 -12.83 -40.06
CA VAL A 63 -5.80 -11.88 -39.50
C VAL A 63 -6.54 -10.82 -38.69
N TYR A 64 -6.14 -10.62 -37.44
CA TYR A 64 -6.69 -9.64 -36.50
C TYR A 64 -5.58 -8.81 -35.93
N ASP A 65 -5.82 -7.54 -35.61
CA ASP A 65 -4.81 -6.65 -35.04
C ASP A 65 -4.42 -7.05 -33.59
N ASN A 66 -5.38 -7.57 -32.83
CA ASN A 66 -5.20 -8.05 -31.46
C ASN A 66 -6.36 -8.95 -31.03
N ASP A 67 -6.34 -9.44 -29.79
CA ASP A 67 -7.35 -10.37 -29.28
C ASP A 67 -8.75 -9.73 -29.12
N ALA A 68 -8.85 -8.41 -28.99
CA ALA A 68 -10.11 -7.67 -28.89
C ALA A 68 -10.68 -7.27 -30.26
N ASP A 69 -9.92 -7.46 -31.34
CA ASP A 69 -10.40 -7.20 -32.70
C ASP A 69 -11.35 -8.31 -33.17
N ALA A 70 -12.58 -7.94 -33.39
CA ALA A 70 -13.64 -8.88 -33.79
C ALA A 70 -13.68 -9.15 -35.29
N THR A 71 -13.07 -8.29 -36.14
CA THR A 71 -13.25 -8.29 -37.58
C THR A 71 -11.94 -8.65 -38.30
N CYS A 72 -11.93 -9.69 -39.11
CA CYS A 72 -10.75 -10.04 -39.91
C CYS A 72 -10.36 -8.89 -40.86
N ASN A 73 -9.10 -8.48 -40.82
CA ASN A 73 -8.57 -7.38 -41.65
C ASN A 73 -8.55 -7.67 -43.16
N VAL A 74 -8.68 -8.93 -43.54
CA VAL A 74 -8.61 -9.36 -44.97
C VAL A 74 -10.00 -9.58 -45.56
N CYS A 75 -10.85 -10.38 -44.91
CA CYS A 75 -12.12 -10.82 -45.48
C CYS A 75 -13.37 -10.27 -44.78
N GLY A 76 -13.20 -9.59 -43.64
CA GLY A 76 -14.32 -9.05 -42.84
C GLY A 76 -15.09 -10.11 -42.04
N PHE A 77 -14.57 -11.33 -41.88
CA PHE A 77 -15.17 -12.34 -41.02
C PHE A 77 -15.21 -11.84 -39.56
N GLU A 78 -16.37 -11.94 -38.92
CA GLU A 78 -16.55 -11.52 -37.52
C GLU A 78 -16.43 -12.71 -36.57
N ARG A 79 -15.46 -12.67 -35.67
CA ARG A 79 -15.34 -13.62 -34.57
C ARG A 79 -15.97 -13.09 -33.27
N VAL A 80 -16.43 -14.00 -32.44
CA VAL A 80 -16.87 -13.62 -31.09
C VAL A 80 -15.65 -13.37 -30.23
N VAL A 81 -15.43 -12.11 -29.86
CA VAL A 81 -14.44 -11.74 -28.83
C VAL A 81 -15.11 -11.74 -27.47
N GLN A 82 -14.52 -12.45 -26.50
CA GLN A 82 -14.97 -12.36 -25.13
C GLN A 82 -14.45 -11.05 -24.56
N SER A 83 -15.34 -10.13 -24.19
CA SER A 83 -14.96 -8.98 -23.39
C SER A 83 -14.56 -9.49 -21.99
N VAL A 84 -13.29 -9.40 -21.67
CA VAL A 84 -12.82 -9.72 -20.34
C VAL A 84 -13.23 -8.61 -19.42
N LYS A 85 -13.96 -8.97 -18.35
CA LYS A 85 -14.41 -7.99 -17.37
C LYS A 85 -13.29 -7.69 -16.38
N THR A 86 -12.82 -6.45 -16.39
CA THR A 86 -11.89 -5.94 -15.38
C THR A 86 -12.64 -5.36 -14.19
N TYR A 87 -11.98 -5.32 -13.07
CA TYR A 87 -12.44 -4.72 -11.82
C TYR A 87 -11.38 -3.73 -11.30
N THR A 88 -11.83 -2.82 -10.45
CA THR A 88 -10.98 -1.73 -9.97
C THR A 88 -10.85 -1.76 -8.45
N ILE A 89 -9.63 -1.60 -7.94
CA ILE A 89 -9.37 -1.25 -6.55
C ILE A 89 -9.04 0.24 -6.51
N THR A 90 -9.89 1.01 -5.82
CA THR A 90 -9.73 2.45 -5.60
C THR A 90 -9.20 2.71 -4.21
N PHE A 91 -8.23 3.62 -4.06
CA PHE A 91 -7.60 3.97 -2.79
C PHE A 91 -8.03 5.35 -2.31
N VAL A 92 -8.62 5.41 -1.11
CA VAL A 92 -8.92 6.65 -0.37
C VAL A 92 -7.85 6.82 0.70
N THR A 93 -6.94 7.76 0.50
CA THR A 93 -5.75 7.91 1.34
C THR A 93 -5.98 8.64 2.66
N ASN A 94 -7.18 9.16 2.92
CA ASN A 94 -7.53 9.88 4.15
C ASN A 94 -6.52 10.99 4.52
N GLY A 95 -6.13 11.78 3.50
CA GLY A 95 -5.19 12.89 3.65
C GLY A 95 -3.71 12.49 3.54
N GLY A 96 -3.40 11.28 3.14
CA GLY A 96 -2.06 10.85 2.75
C GLY A 96 -1.74 11.15 1.27
N SER A 97 -0.51 10.84 0.84
CA SER A 97 -0.10 10.94 -0.55
C SER A 97 -0.98 10.06 -1.46
N PRO A 98 -1.22 10.48 -2.71
CA PRO A 98 -2.09 9.73 -3.63
C PRO A 98 -1.49 8.36 -3.99
N VAL A 99 -2.37 7.37 -4.17
CA VAL A 99 -2.04 6.01 -4.64
C VAL A 99 -2.87 5.73 -5.89
N ALA A 100 -2.21 5.22 -6.93
CA ALA A 100 -2.88 4.88 -8.18
C ALA A 100 -3.81 3.68 -7.99
N GLN A 101 -4.97 3.70 -8.65
CA GLN A 101 -5.88 2.55 -8.68
C GLN A 101 -5.23 1.34 -9.36
N ILE A 102 -5.72 0.16 -9.03
CA ILE A 102 -5.34 -1.11 -9.67
C ILE A 102 -6.54 -1.59 -10.48
N GLU A 103 -6.30 -1.90 -11.76
CA GLU A 103 -7.29 -2.51 -12.65
C GLU A 103 -6.75 -3.86 -13.12
N ALA A 104 -7.56 -4.90 -12.99
CA ALA A 104 -7.19 -6.26 -13.40
C ALA A 104 -8.45 -7.13 -13.60
N GLU A 105 -8.28 -8.29 -14.22
CA GLU A 105 -9.32 -9.31 -14.32
C GLU A 105 -9.54 -10.02 -12.98
N ALA A 106 -10.75 -10.54 -12.78
CA ALA A 106 -11.03 -11.33 -11.56
C ALA A 106 -10.08 -12.53 -11.45
N GLY A 107 -9.40 -12.65 -10.31
CA GLY A 107 -8.45 -13.74 -10.03
C GLY A 107 -7.05 -13.52 -10.58
N GLU A 108 -6.76 -12.40 -11.24
CA GLU A 108 -5.41 -12.02 -11.64
C GLU A 108 -4.59 -11.60 -10.41
N ASP A 109 -3.31 -11.97 -10.39
CA ASP A 109 -2.39 -11.60 -9.30
C ASP A 109 -2.18 -10.08 -9.26
N ILE A 110 -2.37 -9.47 -8.11
CA ILE A 110 -2.16 -8.04 -7.88
C ILE A 110 -1.03 -7.80 -6.89
N SER A 111 -0.26 -6.74 -7.12
CA SER A 111 0.83 -6.35 -6.25
C SER A 111 0.36 -5.33 -5.20
N VAL A 112 0.96 -5.40 -4.01
CA VAL A 112 0.76 -4.39 -2.96
C VAL A 112 1.30 -3.05 -3.46
N PRO A 113 0.52 -1.96 -3.43
CA PRO A 113 1.03 -0.64 -3.78
C PRO A 113 2.03 -0.15 -2.73
N ALA A 114 2.87 0.82 -3.09
CA ALA A 114 3.72 1.49 -2.13
C ALA A 114 2.87 2.19 -1.04
N ASP A 115 3.35 2.14 0.20
CA ASP A 115 2.68 2.78 1.32
C ASP A 115 2.56 4.30 1.09
N PRO A 116 1.37 4.89 1.29
CA PRO A 116 1.22 6.34 1.27
C PRO A 116 1.92 6.98 2.47
N THR A 117 2.26 8.25 2.35
CA THR A 117 2.85 9.05 3.41
C THR A 117 1.88 10.11 3.92
N LYS A 118 1.93 10.40 5.23
CA LYS A 118 1.15 11.47 5.87
C LYS A 118 1.95 12.03 7.03
N ASP A 119 2.19 13.34 7.04
CA ASP A 119 2.99 14.00 8.06
C ASP A 119 2.43 13.78 9.47
N GLY A 120 3.29 13.32 10.38
CA GLY A 120 2.93 13.03 11.77
C GLY A 120 2.13 11.74 11.98
N TYR A 121 1.98 10.90 10.96
CA TYR A 121 1.26 9.63 11.04
C TYR A 121 2.07 8.47 10.48
N LYS A 122 1.78 7.27 10.96
CA LYS A 122 2.26 6.00 10.42
C LYS A 122 1.11 5.31 9.68
N PHE A 123 1.40 4.82 8.50
CA PHE A 123 0.46 3.99 7.75
C PHE A 123 0.31 2.63 8.44
N VAL A 124 -0.93 2.21 8.68
CA VAL A 124 -1.26 0.94 9.36
C VAL A 124 -1.67 -0.12 8.34
N GLY A 125 -2.31 0.29 7.25
CA GLY A 125 -2.78 -0.62 6.22
C GLY A 125 -3.99 -0.08 5.47
N TRP A 126 -4.44 -0.88 4.51
CA TRP A 126 -5.65 -0.64 3.73
C TRP A 126 -6.81 -1.46 4.27
N TYR A 127 -7.98 -0.87 4.39
CA TYR A 127 -9.17 -1.49 4.99
C TYR A 127 -10.40 -1.26 4.11
N GLU A 128 -11.29 -2.24 4.03
CA GLU A 128 -12.63 -2.04 3.48
C GLU A 128 -13.51 -1.27 4.50
N SER A 129 -14.65 -0.78 4.04
CA SER A 129 -15.64 -0.11 4.86
C SER A 129 -17.01 -0.24 4.22
N SER A 130 -18.01 -0.56 5.01
CA SER A 130 -19.40 -0.66 4.56
C SER A 130 -20.16 0.66 4.57
N ASP A 131 -19.61 1.71 5.18
CA ASP A 131 -20.25 3.01 5.40
C ASP A 131 -19.48 4.19 4.77
N GLY A 132 -18.64 3.90 3.75
CA GLY A 132 -17.91 4.93 3.02
C GLY A 132 -16.69 5.48 3.75
N GLY A 133 -16.09 4.68 4.63
CA GLY A 133 -14.86 5.02 5.34
C GLY A 133 -15.06 5.66 6.72
N VAL A 134 -16.29 5.72 7.21
CA VAL A 134 -16.58 6.21 8.58
C VAL A 134 -16.11 5.18 9.61
N THR A 135 -16.44 3.90 9.37
CA THR A 135 -15.96 2.78 10.16
C THR A 135 -15.17 1.84 9.27
N LEU A 136 -13.94 1.55 9.64
CA LEU A 136 -13.10 0.61 8.92
C LEU A 136 -13.28 -0.80 9.48
N ASP A 137 -13.16 -1.80 8.61
CA ASP A 137 -13.19 -3.20 9.01
C ASP A 137 -12.07 -3.51 10.01
N ASP A 138 -12.23 -4.57 10.82
CA ASP A 138 -11.25 -4.94 11.85
C ASP A 138 -9.96 -5.52 11.27
N THR A 139 -10.00 -6.04 10.04
CA THR A 139 -8.86 -6.67 9.38
C THR A 139 -8.42 -5.90 8.16
N ALA A 140 -7.11 -5.76 8.00
CA ALA A 140 -6.54 -5.13 6.81
C ALA A 140 -6.79 -5.99 5.56
N PHE A 141 -6.98 -5.32 4.43
CA PHE A 141 -7.10 -5.96 3.13
C PHE A 141 -5.78 -6.65 2.75
N VAL A 142 -5.88 -7.89 2.28
CA VAL A 142 -4.73 -8.69 1.85
C VAL A 142 -4.65 -8.71 0.33
N PHE A 143 -3.60 -8.13 -0.23
CA PHE A 143 -3.32 -8.13 -1.66
C PHE A 143 -2.79 -9.48 -2.09
N SER A 144 -3.53 -10.19 -2.92
CA SER A 144 -3.11 -11.46 -3.52
C SER A 144 -3.58 -11.56 -4.97
N TYR A 145 -4.89 -11.47 -5.18
CA TYR A 145 -5.51 -11.51 -6.50
C TYR A 145 -6.71 -10.55 -6.54
N MET A 146 -7.06 -10.10 -7.75
CA MET A 146 -8.16 -9.18 -7.97
C MET A 146 -9.49 -9.82 -7.56
N PRO A 147 -10.26 -9.20 -6.64
CA PRO A 147 -11.62 -9.63 -6.33
C PRO A 147 -12.52 -9.55 -7.57
N GLY A 148 -13.54 -10.42 -7.65
CA GLY A 148 -14.54 -10.38 -8.73
C GLY A 148 -15.55 -9.22 -8.59
N LYS A 149 -15.17 -8.12 -7.95
CA LYS A 149 -15.96 -6.90 -7.70
C LYS A 149 -15.05 -5.70 -7.61
N ASP A 150 -15.57 -4.52 -7.88
CA ASP A 150 -14.89 -3.26 -7.55
C ASP A 150 -14.79 -3.09 -6.03
N VAL A 151 -13.64 -2.62 -5.55
CA VAL A 151 -13.34 -2.45 -4.13
C VAL A 151 -12.83 -1.04 -3.88
N THR A 152 -13.30 -0.40 -2.80
CA THR A 152 -12.72 0.85 -2.29
C THR A 152 -12.02 0.57 -0.98
N LEU A 153 -10.74 0.89 -0.92
CA LEU A 153 -9.89 0.71 0.25
C LEU A 153 -9.54 2.06 0.87
N TYR A 154 -9.63 2.12 2.18
CA TYR A 154 -9.37 3.32 2.97
C TYR A 154 -8.07 3.14 3.77
N ALA A 155 -7.19 4.15 3.70
CA ALA A 155 -5.98 4.16 4.50
C ALA A 155 -6.31 4.35 5.99
N LYS A 156 -5.78 3.46 6.83
CA LYS A 156 -5.78 3.62 8.29
C LYS A 156 -4.46 4.22 8.73
N TRP A 157 -4.57 5.24 9.56
CA TRP A 157 -3.43 5.98 10.08
C TRP A 157 -3.37 5.87 11.59
N GLN A 158 -2.18 5.73 12.12
CA GLN A 158 -1.88 5.86 13.54
C GLN A 158 -1.00 7.09 13.73
N ASP A 159 -1.24 7.84 14.80
CA ASP A 159 -0.38 8.96 15.17
C ASP A 159 1.06 8.49 15.39
N ALA A 160 2.01 9.14 14.74
CA ALA A 160 3.41 8.69 14.76
C ALA A 160 4.06 8.74 16.13
N VAL A 161 3.54 9.55 17.06
CA VAL A 161 4.06 9.64 18.43
C VAL A 161 3.69 8.43 19.28
N ILE A 162 2.65 7.68 18.91
CA ILE A 162 2.21 6.49 19.68
C ILE A 162 3.31 5.44 19.70
N GLY A 163 3.62 4.95 20.89
CA GLY A 163 4.65 3.95 21.13
C GLY A 163 5.48 4.20 22.37
N SER A 164 6.55 3.42 22.50
CA SER A 164 7.50 3.53 23.62
C SER A 164 8.79 4.17 23.14
N TRP A 165 9.30 5.08 23.95
CA TRP A 165 10.44 5.93 23.66
C TRP A 165 11.42 5.91 24.82
N GLN A 166 12.71 5.97 24.53
CA GLN A 166 13.78 5.95 25.53
C GLN A 166 14.75 7.10 25.32
N THR A 167 15.45 7.49 26.36
CA THR A 167 16.42 8.58 26.31
C THR A 167 17.48 8.35 25.24
N TYR A 168 17.66 9.35 24.40
CA TYR A 168 18.79 9.45 23.48
C TYR A 168 19.74 10.57 23.92
N GLN A 169 19.19 11.70 24.36
CA GLN A 169 19.96 12.91 24.70
C GLN A 169 19.13 13.81 25.63
N ILE A 170 19.81 14.58 26.47
CA ILE A 170 19.19 15.63 27.29
C ILE A 170 19.86 16.96 26.95
N ILE A 171 19.05 17.98 26.74
CA ILE A 171 19.51 19.35 26.49
C ILE A 171 19.03 20.22 27.63
N LEU A 172 19.96 20.83 28.35
CA LEU A 172 19.67 21.86 29.36
C LEU A 172 19.78 23.24 28.70
N PRO A 173 18.82 24.13 28.94
CA PRO A 173 18.92 25.50 28.48
C PRO A 173 20.12 26.21 29.08
N PRO A 174 20.59 27.32 28.48
CA PRO A 174 21.60 28.18 29.08
C PRO A 174 21.24 28.57 30.50
N GLN A 175 22.18 28.47 31.43
CA GLN A 175 21.96 28.85 32.81
C GLN A 175 22.12 30.36 33.02
N THR A 176 22.84 31.03 32.11
CA THR A 176 23.06 32.48 32.08
C THR A 176 22.85 32.96 30.64
N GLU A 177 22.34 34.17 30.46
CA GLU A 177 22.18 34.78 29.14
C GLU A 177 23.52 34.85 28.39
N GLY A 178 23.58 34.23 27.20
CA GLY A 178 24.77 34.15 26.35
C GLY A 178 25.60 32.88 26.52
N ASP A 179 25.32 32.04 27.52
CA ASP A 179 25.92 30.70 27.62
C ASP A 179 25.35 29.75 26.59
N PRO A 180 26.10 28.74 26.10
CA PRO A 180 25.56 27.71 25.24
C PRO A 180 24.66 26.74 26.01
N GLU A 181 23.77 26.07 25.30
CA GLU A 181 23.04 24.91 25.82
C GLU A 181 24.02 23.80 26.24
N THR A 182 23.71 23.10 27.32
CA THR A 182 24.47 21.93 27.75
C THR A 182 23.81 20.67 27.24
N VAL A 183 24.54 19.88 26.46
CA VAL A 183 24.02 18.67 25.80
C VAL A 183 24.69 17.45 26.40
N TYR A 184 23.90 16.57 27.03
CA TYR A 184 24.34 15.26 27.48
C TYR A 184 23.90 14.18 26.50
N LYS A 185 24.84 13.34 26.06
CA LYS A 185 24.61 12.16 25.20
C LYS A 185 24.67 10.89 26.04
N LEU A 186 24.16 9.79 25.48
CA LEU A 186 24.30 8.49 26.13
C LEU A 186 25.77 8.18 26.47
N GLY A 187 26.00 7.74 27.69
CA GLY A 187 27.33 7.47 28.23
C GLY A 187 28.01 8.65 28.92
N ASP A 188 27.52 9.88 28.73
CA ASP A 188 28.11 11.04 29.39
C ASP A 188 27.79 11.01 30.91
N LYS A 189 28.73 11.42 31.69
CA LYS A 189 28.50 11.73 33.11
C LYS A 189 27.74 13.06 33.20
N CYS A 190 26.64 13.05 33.89
CA CYS A 190 25.83 14.25 34.12
C CYS A 190 25.41 14.37 35.58
N ASN A 191 25.10 15.56 35.99
CA ASN A 191 24.52 15.84 37.31
C ASN A 191 22.98 15.94 37.23
N PHE A 192 22.41 15.34 36.25
CA PHE A 192 20.98 15.38 35.98
C PHE A 192 20.50 14.00 35.54
N PRO A 193 19.38 13.46 36.08
CA PRO A 193 18.54 14.01 37.15
C PRO A 193 19.15 13.88 38.54
N MET A 194 20.28 13.20 38.70
CA MET A 194 21.00 13.03 39.98
C MET A 194 22.49 13.24 39.76
N GLU A 195 23.17 13.79 40.77
CA GLU A 195 24.60 14.02 40.70
C GLU A 195 25.41 12.75 40.43
N ASN A 196 26.46 12.88 39.59
CA ASN A 196 27.37 11.81 39.23
C ASN A 196 26.75 10.57 38.58
N THR A 197 25.59 10.71 37.95
CA THR A 197 24.98 9.64 37.16
C THR A 197 25.55 9.62 35.75
N THR A 198 25.44 8.45 35.10
CA THR A 198 25.73 8.31 33.66
C THR A 198 24.42 8.29 32.92
N LEU A 199 24.30 9.10 31.84
CA LEU A 199 23.12 9.10 31.03
C LEU A 199 22.96 7.74 30.34
N ALA A 200 21.90 7.02 30.65
CA ALA A 200 21.55 5.74 30.09
C ALA A 200 20.22 5.83 29.34
N GLN A 201 19.98 4.88 28.42
CA GLN A 201 18.74 4.84 27.64
C GLN A 201 17.47 4.77 28.47
N ASN A 202 17.55 4.19 29.67
CA ASN A 202 16.43 4.06 30.59
C ASN A 202 16.34 5.23 31.62
N THR A 203 17.12 6.29 31.44
CA THR A 203 17.06 7.47 32.35
C THR A 203 15.66 8.07 32.32
N TYR A 204 15.08 8.24 31.14
CA TYR A 204 13.68 8.60 30.93
C TYR A 204 13.12 7.68 29.85
N ASN A 205 11.98 7.09 30.13
CA ASN A 205 11.19 6.35 29.15
C ASN A 205 9.81 6.99 29.07
N LEU A 206 9.38 7.30 27.85
CA LEU A 206 8.08 7.88 27.59
C LEU A 206 7.25 6.87 26.81
N THR A 207 6.03 6.61 27.25
CA THR A 207 5.06 5.80 26.54
C THR A 207 3.87 6.66 26.17
N VAL A 208 3.56 6.73 24.88
CA VAL A 208 2.42 7.47 24.35
C VAL A 208 1.40 6.48 23.85
N SER A 209 0.17 6.59 24.33
CA SER A 209 -1.02 5.86 23.83
C SER A 209 -1.98 6.85 23.15
N ASP A 210 -3.16 6.39 22.73
CA ASP A 210 -4.16 7.24 22.08
C ASP A 210 -4.64 8.41 22.96
N THR A 211 -4.56 8.29 24.28
CA THR A 211 -5.12 9.27 25.21
C THR A 211 -4.15 9.73 26.30
N ASN A 212 -3.08 8.99 26.56
CA ASN A 212 -2.20 9.21 27.69
C ASN A 212 -0.73 9.28 27.29
N ILE A 213 0.04 10.08 28.04
CA ILE A 213 1.49 10.02 28.09
C ILE A 213 1.89 9.51 29.48
N SER A 214 2.76 8.51 29.52
CA SER A 214 3.35 7.99 30.75
C SER A 214 4.85 8.22 30.72
N LEU A 215 5.40 8.72 31.82
CA LEU A 215 6.82 8.98 31.99
C LEU A 215 7.37 8.08 33.12
N ALA A 216 8.38 7.30 32.81
CA ALA A 216 9.16 6.54 33.77
C ALA A 216 10.57 7.14 33.87
N MET A 217 11.05 7.36 35.04
CA MET A 217 12.37 7.94 35.34
C MET A 217 13.19 6.97 36.18
N LEU A 218 14.51 7.09 36.12
CA LEU A 218 15.46 6.29 36.90
C LEU A 218 15.22 4.77 36.77
N GLY A 219 15.07 4.29 35.54
CA GLY A 219 14.82 2.87 35.29
C GLY A 219 13.48 2.37 35.80
N GLY A 220 12.50 3.25 35.95
CA GLY A 220 11.15 2.93 36.43
C GLY A 220 10.95 3.07 37.91
N ALA A 221 11.96 3.59 38.66
CA ALA A 221 11.82 3.86 40.10
C ALA A 221 10.78 4.96 40.38
N LEU A 222 10.61 5.89 39.45
CA LEU A 222 9.60 6.95 39.49
C LEU A 222 8.73 6.85 38.23
N ASN A 223 7.43 6.83 38.41
CA ASN A 223 6.48 6.67 37.31
C ASN A 223 5.33 7.66 37.46
N GLY A 224 4.88 8.20 36.35
CA GLY A 224 3.70 9.05 36.29
C GLY A 224 3.01 8.96 34.98
N SER A 225 1.78 9.43 34.92
CA SER A 225 1.02 9.51 33.69
C SER A 225 0.05 10.69 33.70
N GLY A 226 -0.33 11.13 32.52
CA GLY A 226 -1.33 12.18 32.34
C GLY A 226 -2.00 12.04 30.97
N THR A 227 -3.20 12.58 30.88
CA THR A 227 -3.86 12.75 29.58
C THR A 227 -3.20 13.89 28.82
N TYR A 228 -3.23 13.84 27.50
CA TYR A 228 -2.68 14.94 26.69
C TYR A 228 -3.75 15.61 25.82
N THR A 229 -3.44 16.84 25.43
CA THR A 229 -4.12 17.55 24.35
C THR A 229 -3.16 17.73 23.18
N LYS A 230 -3.66 17.62 21.95
CA LYS A 230 -2.90 17.85 20.71
C LYS A 230 -3.36 19.12 20.05
N THR A 231 -2.44 20.05 19.80
CA THR A 231 -2.70 21.27 19.03
C THR A 231 -1.50 21.54 18.14
N ASP A 232 -1.71 21.69 16.84
CA ASP A 232 -0.66 22.01 15.85
C ASP A 232 0.57 21.08 15.94
N GLY A 233 0.34 19.79 16.13
CA GLY A 233 1.41 18.79 16.24
C GLY A 233 2.14 18.76 17.58
N VAL A 234 1.76 19.60 18.54
CA VAL A 234 2.30 19.62 19.89
C VAL A 234 1.38 18.88 20.86
N TYR A 235 1.92 17.90 21.56
CA TYR A 235 1.23 17.12 22.59
C TYR A 235 1.57 17.71 23.95
N LYS A 236 0.59 18.27 24.65
CA LYS A 236 0.73 18.87 25.96
C LYS A 236 0.10 17.98 27.02
N ALA A 237 0.86 17.63 28.05
CA ALA A 237 0.36 16.81 29.16
C ALA A 237 0.92 17.31 30.51
N ASP A 238 0.11 17.15 31.54
CA ASP A 238 0.50 17.27 32.92
C ASP A 238 0.67 15.86 33.50
N ILE A 239 1.92 15.46 33.78
CA ILE A 239 2.28 14.13 34.23
C ILE A 239 2.50 14.16 35.74
N ALA A 240 1.61 13.54 36.47
CA ALA A 240 1.73 13.44 37.93
C ALA A 240 2.61 12.24 38.30
N VAL A 241 3.72 12.50 39.00
CA VAL A 241 4.70 11.50 39.44
C VAL A 241 4.70 11.43 40.96
N ALA A 242 4.51 10.27 41.54
CA ALA A 242 4.63 10.05 42.98
C ALA A 242 6.10 10.00 43.38
N TYR A 243 6.46 10.78 44.42
CA TYR A 243 7.83 10.93 44.83
C TYR A 243 7.89 11.31 46.35
N GLY A 244 8.69 10.58 47.11
CA GLY A 244 9.02 10.94 48.52
C GLY A 244 7.84 11.18 49.46
N GLY A 245 6.66 10.58 49.20
CA GLY A 245 5.45 10.78 49.97
C GLY A 245 4.56 11.94 49.50
N GLY A 246 4.93 12.60 48.39
CA GLY A 246 4.17 13.62 47.66
C GLY A 246 3.93 13.26 46.19
N THR A 247 3.37 14.21 45.47
CA THR A 247 3.21 14.13 44.03
C THR A 247 3.77 15.40 43.41
N GLU A 248 4.63 15.25 42.43
CA GLU A 248 5.12 16.33 41.59
C GLU A 248 4.48 16.24 40.22
N THR A 249 4.14 17.39 39.63
CA THR A 249 3.52 17.44 38.29
C THR A 249 4.53 18.00 37.29
N PHE A 250 4.90 17.16 36.35
CA PHE A 250 5.72 17.53 35.19
C PHE A 250 4.82 17.97 34.06
N LYS A 251 4.97 19.21 33.60
CA LYS A 251 4.29 19.71 32.41
C LYS A 251 5.16 19.44 31.20
N THR A 252 4.59 18.81 30.20
CA THR A 252 5.32 18.40 29.00
C THR A 252 4.74 19.02 27.73
N GLN A 253 5.64 19.37 26.80
CA GLN A 253 5.29 19.74 25.43
C GLN A 253 6.12 18.86 24.51
N THR A 254 5.46 17.90 23.88
CA THR A 254 6.13 16.89 23.05
C THR A 254 5.81 17.13 21.59
N THR A 255 6.84 17.09 20.75
CA THR A 255 6.73 17.13 19.27
C THR A 255 7.42 15.93 18.66
N TYR A 256 6.99 15.56 17.44
CA TYR A 256 7.60 14.47 16.71
C TYR A 256 8.49 15.00 15.58
N ASP A 257 9.75 14.58 15.58
CA ASP A 257 10.71 14.80 14.50
C ASP A 257 10.65 13.61 13.53
N ALA A 258 9.88 13.76 12.46
CA ALA A 258 9.69 12.72 11.44
C ALA A 258 10.98 12.36 10.69
N ALA A 259 11.90 13.33 10.52
CA ALA A 259 13.14 13.10 9.78
C ALA A 259 14.08 12.12 10.47
N ASN A 260 14.03 12.07 11.81
CA ASN A 260 14.92 11.24 12.62
C ASN A 260 14.19 10.15 13.41
N ASP A 261 12.87 10.00 13.29
CA ASP A 261 11.99 9.17 14.14
C ASP A 261 12.29 9.38 15.64
N ARG A 262 12.18 10.63 16.09
CA ARG A 262 12.47 11.04 17.46
C ARG A 262 11.33 11.83 18.07
N LEU A 263 11.21 11.77 19.40
CA LEU A 263 10.41 12.72 20.15
C LEU A 263 11.31 13.78 20.79
N LEU A 264 10.88 15.02 20.69
CA LEU A 264 11.40 16.15 21.46
C LEU A 264 10.38 16.46 22.55
N CYS A 265 10.70 16.11 23.78
CA CYS A 265 9.82 16.32 24.92
C CYS A 265 10.43 17.43 25.82
N ASN A 266 9.86 18.62 25.75
CA ASN A 266 10.19 19.71 26.61
C ASN A 266 9.51 19.51 27.97
N ILE A 267 10.28 19.47 29.03
CA ILE A 267 9.78 19.55 30.38
C ILE A 267 9.78 21.04 30.75
N VAL A 268 8.61 21.55 31.08
CA VAL A 268 8.42 22.97 31.36
C VAL A 268 7.79 23.17 32.72
N TYR A 269 8.06 24.33 33.34
CA TYR A 269 7.33 24.79 34.49
C TYR A 269 6.78 26.20 34.22
N TYR A 270 5.80 26.60 35.02
CA TYR A 270 5.19 27.90 34.90
C TYR A 270 5.61 28.72 36.11
N GLU A 271 6.17 29.87 35.85
CA GLU A 271 6.47 30.90 36.87
C GLU A 271 5.74 32.17 36.44
N ASP A 272 4.81 32.64 37.25
CA ASP A 272 4.01 33.84 37.02
C ASP A 272 3.38 33.92 35.61
N GLU A 273 2.69 32.85 35.17
CA GLU A 273 2.09 32.69 33.85
C GLU A 273 3.09 32.58 32.68
N THR A 274 4.39 32.67 32.97
CA THR A 274 5.44 32.49 31.95
C THR A 274 5.87 31.04 31.87
N ILE A 275 5.93 30.50 30.64
CA ILE A 275 6.47 29.16 30.40
C ILE A 275 7.98 29.23 30.42
N THR A 276 8.61 28.50 31.34
CA THR A 276 10.06 28.36 31.39
C THR A 276 10.45 26.94 31.03
N LEU A 277 11.37 26.81 30.06
CA LEU A 277 11.94 25.53 29.69
C LEU A 277 12.88 25.04 30.77
N TYR A 278 12.62 23.87 31.34
CA TYR A 278 13.48 23.24 32.32
C TYR A 278 14.57 22.40 31.65
N TYR A 279 14.18 21.51 30.71
CA TYR A 279 15.10 20.79 29.85
C TYR A 279 14.32 20.12 28.71
N THR A 280 15.05 19.72 27.65
CA THR A 280 14.51 18.97 26.55
C THR A 280 15.05 17.54 26.56
N LEU A 281 14.16 16.58 26.55
CA LEU A 281 14.47 15.18 26.27
C LEU A 281 14.38 14.93 24.77
N ILE A 282 15.44 14.40 24.18
CA ILE A 282 15.39 13.79 22.86
C ILE A 282 15.33 12.28 23.07
N LEU A 283 14.26 11.67 22.56
CA LEU A 283 13.96 10.28 22.78
C LEU A 283 13.93 9.55 21.43
N THR A 284 14.46 8.35 21.40
CA THR A 284 14.36 7.43 20.25
C THR A 284 13.35 6.34 20.55
N ARG A 285 12.74 5.83 19.51
CA ARG A 285 11.77 4.73 19.61
C ARG A 285 12.46 3.48 20.18
N VAL A 286 11.78 2.81 21.07
CA VAL A 286 12.15 1.46 21.50
C VAL A 286 11.66 0.52 20.40
N ASN A 287 12.59 -0.10 19.67
CA ASN A 287 12.24 -1.14 18.69
C ASN A 287 11.70 -2.34 19.48
N GLY A 288 10.46 -2.70 19.19
CA GLY A 288 9.79 -3.89 19.73
C GLY A 288 10.32 -5.16 19.10
#